data_d439a92f4fb1ba1cc1fad9a927f63c27
#
_entry.id   d439a92f4fb1ba1cc1fad9a927f63c27
#
_cell.length_a   1.000
_cell.length_b   1.000
_cell.length_c   1.000
_cell.angle_alpha   90.00
_cell.angle_beta   90.00
_cell.angle_gamma   90.00
#
_symmetry.space_group_name_H-M   'P 1'
#
loop_
_entity.id
_entity.type
_entity.pdbx_description
1 polymer ?
#
loop_
_entity_poly.entity_id
_entity_poly.type
_entity_poly.pdbx_seq_one_letter_code
_entity_poly.pdbx_strand_id
1 'polypeptide(L)'
;MTNNKLTTAIIKKMYYCAFNNVPTKLGIKKLSGGLKNLVYLLDDGQKYYVLKTEPINKKIAPIDKNTIWWEAQILKELKNIINNIPKLIYYSDGFDEYNHPFLIMSYIEGNNYNDCKENISKEQKDKISYELGKITYKISSIKKDKYFIPSFPQEVFNNNYELVEFMFQSILKVYKTHHINIEGITASEILSLVKSKEKELKNVNQISLCNTDLWDGNILVKNGKISGILDFNDTFYCDELMTFYFHLSDCEMDEYFLLGYNNKKLTYDETIRIEVYRLYSLLKMITDCEIKKYGRFGNMYTKFSEQYKKLSRI
;
A
#
# COMPACT_ATOMS: atom_id res chain seq x y z
N MET A 1 11.60 -18.66 17.48
CA MET A 1 11.31 -17.23 17.18
C MET A 1 12.60 -16.65 16.62
N THR A 2 12.73 -16.54 15.30
CA THR A 2 13.90 -15.95 14.65
C THR A 2 13.92 -14.46 14.95
N ASN A 3 15.07 -13.98 15.40
CA ASN A 3 15.30 -12.60 15.86
C ASN A 3 15.18 -11.62 14.67
N ASN A 4 13.95 -11.17 14.37
CA ASN A 4 13.62 -10.28 13.25
C ASN A 4 13.89 -8.80 13.62
N LYS A 5 15.05 -8.56 14.26
CA LYS A 5 15.48 -7.24 14.70
C LYS A 5 16.91 -7.01 14.24
N LEU A 6 17.17 -5.86 13.62
CA LEU A 6 18.53 -5.45 13.28
C LEU A 6 19.33 -5.16 14.54
N THR A 7 20.65 -5.42 14.48
CA THR A 7 21.56 -5.00 15.54
C THR A 7 21.77 -3.49 15.48
N THR A 8 22.06 -2.90 16.63
CA THR A 8 22.41 -1.46 16.71
C THR A 8 23.62 -1.12 15.82
N ALA A 9 24.57 -2.03 15.66
CA ALA A 9 25.75 -1.84 14.81
C ALA A 9 25.34 -1.67 13.33
N ILE A 10 24.47 -2.56 12.81
CA ILE A 10 23.95 -2.47 11.44
C ILE A 10 23.20 -1.16 11.23
N ILE A 11 22.32 -0.77 12.17
CA ILE A 11 21.55 0.48 12.05
C ILE A 11 22.48 1.70 12.05
N LYS A 12 23.51 1.72 12.90
CA LYS A 12 24.52 2.80 12.92
C LYS A 12 25.30 2.86 11.59
N LYS A 13 25.61 1.71 10.97
CA LYS A 13 26.27 1.68 9.66
C LYS A 13 25.34 2.20 8.57
N MET A 14 24.04 1.85 8.58
CA MET A 14 23.04 2.42 7.68
C MET A 14 22.94 3.94 7.82
N TYR A 15 22.94 4.45 9.05
CA TYR A 15 22.96 5.89 9.33
C TYR A 15 24.21 6.55 8.76
N TYR A 16 25.38 5.94 8.99
CA TYR A 16 26.65 6.42 8.45
C TYR A 16 26.64 6.50 6.91
N CYS A 17 26.08 5.50 6.23
CA CYS A 17 25.95 5.53 4.76
C CYS A 17 25.15 6.76 4.26
N ALA A 18 24.16 7.20 5.02
CA ALA A 18 23.33 8.33 4.64
C ALA A 18 23.95 9.71 4.97
N PHE A 19 24.69 9.80 6.08
CA PHE A 19 25.10 11.09 6.64
C PHE A 19 26.62 11.28 6.75
N ASN A 20 27.42 10.26 6.41
CA ASN A 20 28.89 10.22 6.57
C ASN A 20 29.39 10.50 8.00
N ASN A 21 28.51 10.40 8.99
CA ASN A 21 28.84 10.52 10.40
C ASN A 21 27.87 9.67 11.23
N VAL A 22 28.20 9.42 12.49
CA VAL A 22 27.26 8.84 13.47
C VAL A 22 27.35 9.68 14.73
N PRO A 23 26.24 10.24 15.22
CA PRO A 23 26.25 11.04 16.44
C PRO A 23 26.70 10.18 17.62
N THR A 24 27.32 10.82 18.63
CA THR A 24 27.80 10.14 19.85
C THR A 24 26.66 9.34 20.50
N LYS A 25 25.43 9.88 20.45
CA LYS A 25 24.24 9.21 20.96
C LYS A 25 23.18 9.22 19.85
N LEU A 26 23.02 8.07 19.16
CA LEU A 26 21.93 7.81 18.22
C LEU A 26 20.82 7.06 18.94
N GLY A 27 19.67 7.70 19.12
CA GLY A 27 18.45 7.08 19.60
C GLY A 27 17.88 6.13 18.52
N ILE A 28 17.56 4.89 18.89
CA ILE A 28 17.03 3.88 17.97
C ILE A 28 15.81 3.24 18.62
N LYS A 29 14.64 3.41 18.01
CA LYS A 29 13.38 2.79 18.47
C LYS A 29 12.74 2.04 17.31
N LYS A 30 12.53 0.72 17.48
CA LYS A 30 11.73 -0.03 16.51
C LYS A 30 10.27 0.45 16.57
N LEU A 31 9.70 0.80 15.43
CA LEU A 31 8.30 1.14 15.32
C LEU A 31 7.46 -0.12 15.14
N SER A 32 6.27 -0.12 15.76
CA SER A 32 5.24 -1.17 15.58
C SER A 32 4.33 -0.82 14.40
N GLY A 33 3.68 -1.81 13.80
CA GLY A 33 2.66 -1.63 12.76
C GLY A 33 3.09 -2.02 11.35
N GLY A 34 4.37 -2.11 11.04
CA GLY A 34 4.83 -2.60 9.73
C GLY A 34 4.71 -4.13 9.63
N LEU A 35 3.78 -4.64 8.81
CA LEU A 35 3.61 -6.08 8.59
C LEU A 35 4.65 -6.64 7.60
N LYS A 36 5.13 -5.82 6.68
CA LYS A 36 6.02 -6.25 5.59
C LYS A 36 7.48 -5.92 5.85
N ASN A 37 7.78 -4.79 6.47
CA ASN A 37 9.12 -4.24 6.59
C ASN A 37 9.52 -4.00 8.04
N LEU A 38 10.82 -3.89 8.30
CA LEU A 38 11.36 -3.41 9.56
C LEU A 38 11.44 -1.89 9.50
N VAL A 39 10.84 -1.22 10.48
CA VAL A 39 10.80 0.25 10.55
C VAL A 39 11.37 0.71 11.88
N TYR A 40 12.29 1.67 11.84
CA TYR A 40 12.94 2.24 13.01
C TYR A 40 12.85 3.76 12.98
N LEU A 41 12.53 4.36 14.12
CA LEU A 41 12.74 5.78 14.38
C LEU A 41 14.19 5.97 14.81
N LEU A 42 14.88 6.89 14.17
CA LEU A 42 16.24 7.31 14.48
C LEU A 42 16.19 8.75 15.01
N ASP A 43 16.86 8.99 16.15
CA ASP A 43 16.97 10.29 16.80
C ASP A 43 18.44 10.65 16.91
N ASP A 44 18.90 11.68 16.17
CA ASP A 44 20.28 12.14 16.20
C ASP A 44 20.54 13.26 17.24
N GLY A 45 19.52 13.58 18.02
CA GLY A 45 19.53 14.67 19.01
C GLY A 45 19.12 16.04 18.45
N GLN A 46 18.97 16.16 17.12
CA GLN A 46 18.50 17.36 16.45
C GLN A 46 17.23 17.12 15.63
N LYS A 47 17.17 15.94 14.98
CA LYS A 47 16.08 15.55 14.07
C LYS A 47 15.72 14.09 14.23
N TYR A 48 14.50 13.79 13.80
CA TYR A 48 14.02 12.43 13.67
C TYR A 48 14.02 11.99 12.22
N TYR A 49 14.36 10.70 12.01
CA TYR A 49 14.33 10.05 10.72
C TYR A 49 13.65 8.69 10.83
N VAL A 50 13.18 8.16 9.72
CA VAL A 50 12.63 6.81 9.64
C VAL A 50 13.53 5.99 8.74
N LEU A 51 14.06 4.88 9.29
CA LEU A 51 14.74 3.82 8.55
C LEU A 51 13.74 2.72 8.25
N LYS A 52 13.63 2.33 6.99
CA LYS A 52 12.79 1.23 6.52
C LYS A 52 13.62 0.24 5.71
N THR A 53 13.45 -1.07 5.97
CA THR A 53 14.20 -2.14 5.30
C THR A 53 13.44 -3.45 5.35
N GLU A 54 13.83 -4.40 4.50
CA GLU A 54 13.25 -5.74 4.47
C GLU A 54 13.74 -6.60 5.66
N PRO A 55 12.93 -7.51 6.19
CA PRO A 55 13.37 -8.49 7.18
C PRO A 55 14.30 -9.54 6.57
N ILE A 56 15.38 -9.92 7.28
CA ILE A 56 16.45 -10.83 6.81
C ILE A 56 15.93 -12.22 6.40
N ASN A 57 14.87 -12.73 7.04
CA ASN A 57 14.37 -14.11 6.86
C ASN A 57 12.89 -14.15 6.44
N LYS A 58 12.47 -13.27 5.54
CA LYS A 58 11.07 -13.16 5.18
C LYS A 58 10.68 -14.08 4.04
N LYS A 59 9.60 -14.84 4.23
CA LYS A 59 8.83 -15.38 3.11
C LYS A 59 8.04 -14.21 2.49
N ILE A 60 8.43 -13.79 1.30
CA ILE A 60 7.82 -12.68 0.57
C ILE A 60 6.94 -13.27 -0.52
N ALA A 61 5.68 -12.85 -0.59
CA ALA A 61 4.85 -13.16 -1.75
C ALA A 61 5.49 -12.57 -3.02
N PRO A 62 5.41 -13.23 -4.18
CA PRO A 62 6.03 -12.73 -5.41
C PRO A 62 5.66 -11.28 -5.72
N ILE A 63 4.42 -10.88 -5.42
CA ILE A 63 3.90 -9.52 -5.64
C ILE A 63 4.50 -8.46 -4.69
N ASP A 64 5.18 -8.85 -3.61
CA ASP A 64 5.77 -7.95 -2.61
C ASP A 64 7.29 -7.75 -2.80
N LYS A 65 7.87 -8.14 -3.93
CA LYS A 65 9.30 -7.94 -4.22
C LYS A 65 9.60 -6.49 -4.61
N ASN A 66 10.85 -6.06 -4.42
CA ASN A 66 11.37 -4.74 -4.82
C ASN A 66 10.65 -3.54 -4.17
N THR A 67 9.90 -3.74 -3.11
CA THR A 67 9.04 -2.71 -2.53
C THR A 67 9.82 -1.54 -1.90
N ILE A 68 10.99 -1.77 -1.30
CA ILE A 68 11.84 -0.72 -0.70
C ILE A 68 12.48 0.15 -1.80
N TRP A 69 13.03 -0.48 -2.85
CA TRP A 69 13.54 0.24 -4.01
C TRP A 69 12.46 1.12 -4.64
N TRP A 70 11.28 0.52 -4.85
CA TRP A 70 10.17 1.20 -5.49
C TRP A 70 9.66 2.38 -4.68
N GLU A 71 9.48 2.23 -3.38
CA GLU A 71 9.10 3.34 -2.50
C GLU A 71 10.09 4.50 -2.60
N ALA A 72 11.39 4.22 -2.67
CA ALA A 72 12.40 5.26 -2.86
C ALA A 72 12.22 6.00 -4.21
N GLN A 73 11.85 5.29 -5.31
CA GLN A 73 11.58 5.94 -6.60
C GLN A 73 10.32 6.82 -6.52
N ILE A 74 9.24 6.30 -5.92
CA ILE A 74 7.99 7.05 -5.77
C ILE A 74 8.17 8.31 -4.91
N LEU A 75 8.88 8.23 -3.79
CA LEU A 75 9.16 9.39 -2.97
C LEU A 75 9.97 10.47 -3.74
N LYS A 76 10.89 10.07 -4.64
CA LYS A 76 11.59 11.02 -5.52
C LYS A 76 10.64 11.68 -6.53
N GLU A 77 9.72 10.91 -7.12
CA GLU A 77 8.77 11.40 -8.12
C GLU A 77 7.76 12.37 -7.50
N LEU A 78 7.25 12.03 -6.30
CA LEU A 78 6.21 12.81 -5.62
C LEU A 78 6.73 14.06 -4.89
N LYS A 79 8.03 14.20 -4.64
CA LYS A 79 8.62 15.24 -3.76
C LYS A 79 8.23 16.70 -4.06
N ASN A 80 7.93 17.00 -5.33
CA ASN A 80 7.55 18.34 -5.78
C ASN A 80 6.05 18.48 -6.07
N ILE A 81 5.28 17.40 -5.91
CA ILE A 81 3.85 17.34 -6.22
C ILE A 81 3.04 17.37 -4.94
N ILE A 82 3.54 16.72 -3.89
CA ILE A 82 2.85 16.56 -2.61
C ILE A 82 3.81 16.89 -1.47
N ASN A 83 3.35 17.75 -0.57
CA ASN A 83 4.14 18.11 0.62
C ASN A 83 3.92 17.17 1.81
N ASN A 84 2.78 16.46 1.84
CA ASN A 84 2.36 15.59 2.95
C ASN A 84 2.90 14.15 2.78
N ILE A 85 4.17 14.00 2.39
CA ILE A 85 4.85 12.71 2.27
C ILE A 85 6.24 12.76 2.87
N PRO A 86 6.81 11.63 3.32
CA PRO A 86 8.20 11.59 3.76
C PRO A 86 9.16 12.01 2.64
N LYS A 87 10.16 12.81 2.97
CA LYS A 87 11.24 13.14 2.03
C LYS A 87 12.28 12.04 2.06
N LEU A 88 12.58 11.43 0.91
CA LEU A 88 13.68 10.48 0.80
C LEU A 88 15.00 11.21 1.07
N ILE A 89 15.80 10.67 1.98
CA ILE A 89 17.14 11.16 2.34
C ILE A 89 18.18 10.28 1.70
N TYR A 90 18.03 8.95 1.84
CA TYR A 90 19.00 7.99 1.34
C TYR A 90 18.31 6.67 0.94
N TYR A 91 18.88 6.01 -0.07
CA TYR A 91 18.53 4.66 -0.48
C TYR A 91 19.80 3.89 -0.80
N SER A 92 19.82 2.60 -0.48
CA SER A 92 20.88 1.65 -0.83
C SER A 92 20.30 0.26 -1.05
N ASP A 93 20.91 -0.50 -1.97
CA ASP A 93 20.63 -1.93 -2.17
C ASP A 93 21.23 -2.82 -1.07
N GLY A 94 21.97 -2.23 -0.15
CA GLY A 94 22.64 -2.91 0.96
C GLY A 94 24.15 -2.67 0.99
N PHE A 95 24.85 -3.41 1.85
CA PHE A 95 26.30 -3.43 1.99
C PHE A 95 26.73 -4.83 2.49
N ASP A 96 28.04 -5.12 2.47
CA ASP A 96 28.58 -6.48 2.69
C ASP A 96 28.01 -7.23 3.90
N GLU A 97 27.85 -6.56 5.06
CA GLU A 97 27.31 -7.18 6.26
C GLU A 97 25.78 -7.19 6.31
N TYR A 98 25.13 -6.51 5.36
CA TYR A 98 23.67 -6.43 5.23
C TYR A 98 23.26 -6.27 3.77
N ASN A 99 23.14 -7.37 3.06
CA ASN A 99 22.79 -7.43 1.65
C ASN A 99 21.26 -7.38 1.43
N HIS A 100 20.62 -6.35 1.96
CA HIS A 100 19.19 -6.07 1.76
C HIS A 100 18.96 -4.58 1.54
N PRO A 101 18.00 -4.20 0.69
CA PRO A 101 17.71 -2.80 0.44
C PRO A 101 17.16 -2.10 1.69
N PHE A 102 17.57 -0.85 1.85
CA PHE A 102 17.04 0.04 2.89
C PHE A 102 16.91 1.47 2.40
N LEU A 103 16.05 2.22 3.04
CA LEU A 103 15.93 3.66 2.84
C LEU A 103 15.88 4.41 4.18
N ILE A 104 16.34 5.64 4.16
CA ILE A 104 16.15 6.61 5.23
C ILE A 104 15.36 7.78 4.68
N MET A 105 14.33 8.18 5.42
CA MET A 105 13.43 9.27 5.06
C MET A 105 13.14 10.18 6.25
N SER A 106 12.62 11.36 5.98
CA SER A 106 12.23 12.30 7.04
C SER A 106 11.09 11.71 7.88
N TYR A 107 11.13 12.00 9.18
CA TYR A 107 9.99 11.74 10.07
C TYR A 107 8.90 12.78 9.83
N ILE A 108 7.65 12.35 9.86
CA ILE A 108 6.47 13.23 9.85
C ILE A 108 5.77 13.11 11.20
N GLU A 109 5.53 14.22 11.83
CA GLU A 109 4.81 14.29 13.10
C GLU A 109 3.29 14.21 12.87
N GLY A 110 2.61 13.38 13.65
CA GLY A 110 1.16 13.22 13.61
C GLY A 110 0.72 11.97 14.35
N ASN A 111 -0.58 11.87 14.62
CA ASN A 111 -1.21 10.67 15.14
C ASN A 111 -1.67 9.79 13.98
N ASN A 112 -1.54 8.48 14.13
CA ASN A 112 -2.11 7.55 13.16
C ASN A 112 -3.63 7.71 13.11
N TYR A 113 -4.20 7.93 11.92
CA TYR A 113 -5.62 8.20 11.77
C TYR A 113 -6.47 7.01 12.23
N ASN A 114 -6.04 5.78 11.94
CA ASN A 114 -6.74 4.59 12.40
C ASN A 114 -6.86 4.52 13.93
N ASP A 115 -5.87 5.02 14.67
CA ASP A 115 -5.84 4.97 16.13
C ASP A 115 -6.65 6.10 16.78
N CYS A 116 -6.86 7.21 16.08
CA CYS A 116 -7.51 8.39 16.64
C CYS A 116 -8.88 8.72 16.02
N LYS A 117 -9.28 8.09 14.92
CA LYS A 117 -10.51 8.42 14.17
C LYS A 117 -11.80 8.32 15.00
N GLU A 118 -11.84 7.45 15.99
CA GLU A 118 -13.04 7.32 16.85
C GLU A 118 -13.23 8.53 17.80
N ASN A 119 -12.15 9.27 18.06
CA ASN A 119 -12.15 10.47 18.90
C ASN A 119 -12.29 11.77 18.09
N ILE A 120 -12.49 11.68 16.78
CA ILE A 120 -12.60 12.81 15.85
C ILE A 120 -14.07 13.01 15.48
N SER A 121 -14.54 14.26 15.46
CA SER A 121 -15.93 14.58 15.08
C SER A 121 -16.21 14.19 13.63
N LYS A 122 -17.50 13.96 13.29
CA LYS A 122 -17.91 13.67 11.91
C LYS A 122 -17.43 14.76 10.95
N GLU A 123 -17.61 16.04 11.29
CA GLU A 123 -17.17 17.15 10.47
C GLU A 123 -15.64 17.12 10.18
N GLN A 124 -14.84 16.71 11.16
CA GLN A 124 -13.40 16.55 10.97
C GLN A 124 -13.07 15.34 10.10
N LYS A 125 -13.79 14.21 10.24
CA LYS A 125 -13.65 13.05 9.36
C LYS A 125 -13.97 13.43 7.91
N ASP A 126 -15.05 14.16 7.67
CA ASP A 126 -15.48 14.63 6.35
C ASP A 126 -14.39 15.55 5.72
N LYS A 127 -13.80 16.46 6.50
CA LYS A 127 -12.69 17.32 6.04
C LYS A 127 -11.44 16.52 5.70
N ILE A 128 -11.08 15.52 6.51
CA ILE A 128 -9.92 14.63 6.26
C ILE A 128 -10.18 13.82 4.99
N SER A 129 -11.38 13.28 4.81
CA SER A 129 -11.74 12.54 3.60
C SER A 129 -11.66 13.40 2.34
N TYR A 130 -12.18 14.62 2.39
CA TYR A 130 -12.05 15.59 1.30
C TYR A 130 -10.57 15.92 0.98
N GLU A 131 -9.76 16.16 2.00
CA GLU A 131 -8.32 16.43 1.82
C GLU A 131 -7.60 15.21 1.22
N LEU A 132 -7.96 13.99 1.67
CA LEU A 132 -7.43 12.75 1.14
C LEU A 132 -7.77 12.57 -0.34
N GLY A 133 -9.01 12.87 -0.74
CA GLY A 133 -9.42 12.88 -2.14
C GLY A 133 -8.56 13.82 -2.99
N LYS A 134 -8.28 15.03 -2.50
CA LYS A 134 -7.40 15.99 -3.21
C LYS A 134 -5.95 15.49 -3.34
N ILE A 135 -5.41 14.87 -2.30
CA ILE A 135 -4.05 14.32 -2.34
C ILE A 135 -4.01 13.15 -3.33
N THR A 136 -4.99 12.26 -3.27
CA THR A 136 -5.09 11.10 -4.18
C THR A 136 -5.22 11.55 -5.62
N TYR A 137 -6.02 12.56 -5.92
CA TYR A 137 -6.13 13.14 -7.27
C TYR A 137 -4.80 13.68 -7.78
N LYS A 138 -4.01 14.37 -6.92
CA LYS A 138 -2.68 14.83 -7.29
C LYS A 138 -1.72 13.68 -7.60
N ILE A 139 -1.76 12.58 -6.84
CA ILE A 139 -0.97 11.37 -7.14
C ILE A 139 -1.38 10.81 -8.49
N SER A 140 -2.68 10.62 -8.71
CA SER A 140 -3.22 10.07 -9.95
C SER A 140 -3.06 11.00 -11.17
N SER A 141 -2.68 12.28 -10.96
CA SER A 141 -2.36 13.19 -12.07
C SER A 141 -1.05 12.82 -12.79
N ILE A 142 -0.21 11.98 -12.16
CA ILE A 142 0.97 11.43 -12.80
C ILE A 142 0.54 10.29 -13.73
N LYS A 143 0.69 10.50 -15.04
CA LYS A 143 0.24 9.59 -16.08
C LYS A 143 1.41 8.90 -16.74
N LYS A 144 1.19 7.67 -17.23
CA LYS A 144 2.15 6.90 -18.03
C LYS A 144 1.41 6.18 -19.17
N ASP A 145 2.18 5.72 -20.14
CA ASP A 145 1.66 4.97 -21.28
C ASP A 145 1.70 3.46 -21.07
N LYS A 146 2.27 3.00 -19.95
CA LYS A 146 2.45 1.57 -19.65
C LYS A 146 2.05 1.26 -18.23
N TYR A 147 1.35 0.14 -18.07
CA TYR A 147 1.14 -0.47 -16.76
C TYR A 147 2.47 -0.94 -16.17
N PHE A 148 2.61 -0.83 -14.86
CA PHE A 148 3.83 -1.24 -14.18
C PHE A 148 3.56 -1.72 -12.76
N ILE A 149 4.09 -2.91 -12.46
CA ILE A 149 4.15 -3.49 -11.12
C ILE A 149 5.64 -3.69 -10.77
N PRO A 150 6.16 -3.09 -9.69
CA PRO A 150 7.59 -3.13 -9.36
C PRO A 150 8.14 -4.54 -9.11
N SER A 151 7.29 -5.46 -8.68
CA SER A 151 7.64 -6.86 -8.43
C SER A 151 7.84 -7.69 -9.70
N PHE A 152 7.32 -7.20 -10.83
CA PHE A 152 7.36 -7.86 -12.13
C PHE A 152 7.70 -6.84 -13.24
N PRO A 153 8.89 -6.23 -13.18
CA PRO A 153 9.25 -5.12 -14.06
C PRO A 153 9.41 -5.53 -15.55
N GLN A 154 9.46 -6.83 -15.85
CA GLN A 154 9.56 -7.37 -17.20
C GLN A 154 8.21 -7.69 -17.83
N GLU A 155 7.15 -7.71 -17.05
CA GLU A 155 5.82 -8.02 -17.56
C GLU A 155 5.25 -6.82 -18.32
N VAL A 156 4.60 -7.10 -19.44
CA VAL A 156 3.95 -6.11 -20.31
C VAL A 156 2.47 -6.42 -20.37
N PHE A 157 1.65 -5.42 -20.08
CA PHE A 157 0.18 -5.52 -20.10
C PHE A 157 -0.36 -4.56 -21.15
N ASN A 158 -1.18 -5.05 -22.06
CA ASN A 158 -1.79 -4.24 -23.14
C ASN A 158 -3.03 -3.49 -22.66
N ASN A 159 -3.67 -3.95 -21.58
CA ASN A 159 -4.86 -3.35 -21.00
C ASN A 159 -4.96 -3.68 -19.51
N ASN A 160 -5.87 -3.01 -18.82
CA ASN A 160 -6.03 -3.18 -17.38
C ASN A 160 -6.57 -4.56 -16.97
N TYR A 161 -7.35 -5.23 -17.83
CA TYR A 161 -7.81 -6.60 -17.54
C TYR A 161 -6.62 -7.56 -17.43
N GLU A 162 -5.67 -7.51 -18.37
CA GLU A 162 -4.46 -8.36 -18.33
C GLU A 162 -3.64 -8.13 -17.06
N LEU A 163 -3.49 -6.87 -16.64
CA LEU A 163 -2.84 -6.52 -15.37
C LEU A 163 -3.56 -7.15 -14.17
N VAL A 164 -4.88 -6.94 -14.08
CA VAL A 164 -5.70 -7.43 -12.96
C VAL A 164 -5.73 -8.96 -12.92
N GLU A 165 -5.93 -9.61 -14.08
CA GLU A 165 -5.90 -11.07 -14.18
C GLU A 165 -4.55 -11.63 -13.70
N PHE A 166 -3.43 -11.04 -14.12
CA PHE A 166 -2.08 -11.41 -13.69
C PHE A 166 -1.91 -11.25 -12.17
N MET A 167 -2.42 -10.14 -11.59
CA MET A 167 -2.39 -9.91 -10.14
C MET A 167 -3.14 -11.01 -9.39
N PHE A 168 -4.37 -11.35 -9.83
CA PHE A 168 -5.14 -12.45 -9.25
C PHE A 168 -4.42 -13.80 -9.40
N GLN A 169 -3.91 -14.12 -10.59
CA GLN A 169 -3.17 -15.36 -10.83
C GLN A 169 -1.96 -15.50 -9.92
N SER A 170 -1.23 -14.41 -9.69
CA SER A 170 -0.05 -14.38 -8.82
C SER A 170 -0.39 -14.70 -7.36
N ILE A 171 -1.47 -14.11 -6.83
CA ILE A 171 -1.95 -14.40 -5.47
C ILE A 171 -2.55 -15.80 -5.38
N LEU A 172 -3.31 -16.24 -6.39
CA LEU A 172 -3.95 -17.57 -6.40
C LEU A 172 -2.97 -18.74 -6.51
N LYS A 173 -1.76 -18.52 -7.06
CA LYS A 173 -0.66 -19.49 -6.94
C LYS A 173 -0.31 -19.74 -5.47
N VAL A 174 -0.18 -18.67 -4.69
CA VAL A 174 0.10 -18.74 -3.26
C VAL A 174 -1.07 -19.35 -2.51
N TYR A 175 -2.30 -18.94 -2.82
CA TYR A 175 -3.54 -19.51 -2.28
C TYR A 175 -3.57 -21.04 -2.40
N LYS A 176 -3.28 -21.57 -3.60
CA LYS A 176 -3.20 -23.01 -3.86
C LYS A 176 -2.06 -23.69 -3.09
N THR A 177 -0.85 -23.10 -3.11
CA THR A 177 0.34 -23.68 -2.47
C THR A 177 0.19 -23.80 -0.94
N HIS A 178 -0.54 -22.87 -0.33
CA HIS A 178 -0.79 -22.87 1.11
C HIS A 178 -2.12 -23.50 1.52
N HIS A 179 -2.83 -24.13 0.57
CA HIS A 179 -4.13 -24.76 0.82
C HIS A 179 -5.13 -23.87 1.54
N ILE A 180 -5.15 -22.58 1.18
CA ILE A 180 -6.08 -21.61 1.77
C ILE A 180 -7.50 -21.97 1.34
N ASN A 181 -8.44 -21.96 2.26
CA ASN A 181 -9.86 -22.24 1.99
C ASN A 181 -10.72 -21.08 2.50
N ILE A 182 -11.50 -20.48 1.62
CA ILE A 182 -12.45 -19.42 1.93
C ILE A 182 -13.85 -19.92 1.56
N GLU A 183 -14.53 -20.54 2.52
CA GLU A 183 -15.93 -21.03 2.37
C GLU A 183 -16.16 -21.90 1.11
N GLY A 184 -15.15 -22.69 0.70
CA GLY A 184 -15.24 -23.55 -0.46
C GLY A 184 -15.07 -22.86 -1.82
N ILE A 185 -14.85 -21.54 -1.87
CA ILE A 185 -14.61 -20.80 -3.11
C ILE A 185 -13.26 -21.21 -3.68
N THR A 186 -13.23 -21.74 -4.88
CA THR A 186 -12.03 -22.23 -5.56
C THR A 186 -11.31 -21.11 -6.31
N ALA A 187 -10.01 -21.29 -6.53
CA ALA A 187 -9.22 -20.36 -7.34
C ALA A 187 -9.74 -20.23 -8.79
N SER A 188 -10.31 -21.30 -9.35
CA SER A 188 -10.90 -21.28 -10.70
C SER A 188 -12.19 -20.46 -10.75
N GLU A 189 -13.02 -20.52 -9.71
CA GLU A 189 -14.24 -19.71 -9.62
C GLU A 189 -13.90 -18.22 -9.48
N ILE A 190 -12.86 -17.88 -8.67
CA ILE A 190 -12.39 -16.49 -8.55
C ILE A 190 -11.92 -15.96 -9.92
N LEU A 191 -11.09 -16.74 -10.65
CA LEU A 191 -10.63 -16.31 -11.99
C LEU A 191 -11.76 -16.21 -13.00
N SER A 192 -12.74 -17.12 -12.95
CA SER A 192 -13.92 -17.07 -13.83
C SER A 192 -14.76 -15.83 -13.56
N LEU A 193 -14.90 -15.44 -12.28
CA LEU A 193 -15.60 -14.21 -11.90
C LEU A 193 -14.84 -12.98 -12.41
N VAL A 194 -13.52 -12.91 -12.24
CA VAL A 194 -12.72 -11.79 -12.77
C VAL A 194 -12.84 -11.71 -14.29
N LYS A 195 -12.78 -12.84 -15.00
CA LYS A 195 -12.95 -12.92 -16.45
C LYS A 195 -14.33 -12.43 -16.88
N SER A 196 -15.38 -12.70 -16.12
CA SER A 196 -16.74 -12.21 -16.44
C SER A 196 -16.86 -10.67 -16.44
N LYS A 197 -15.87 -9.96 -15.83
CA LYS A 197 -15.79 -8.49 -15.80
C LYS A 197 -14.73 -7.92 -16.76
N GLU A 198 -14.28 -8.72 -17.73
CA GLU A 198 -13.23 -8.33 -18.69
C GLU A 198 -13.58 -7.02 -19.42
N LYS A 199 -14.84 -6.85 -19.82
CA LYS A 199 -15.31 -5.66 -20.55
C LYS A 199 -15.10 -4.40 -19.71
N GLU A 200 -15.59 -4.39 -18.48
CA GLU A 200 -15.49 -3.26 -17.55
C GLU A 200 -14.03 -3.00 -17.16
N LEU A 201 -13.25 -4.05 -16.94
CA LEU A 201 -11.83 -3.96 -16.61
C LEU A 201 -10.98 -3.43 -17.78
N LYS A 202 -11.35 -3.67 -19.04
CA LYS A 202 -10.68 -3.09 -20.21
C LYS A 202 -11.03 -1.62 -20.44
N ASN A 203 -12.13 -1.13 -19.89
CA ASN A 203 -12.58 0.26 -20.07
C ASN A 203 -11.81 1.25 -19.20
N VAL A 204 -10.49 1.30 -19.39
CA VAL A 204 -9.57 2.23 -18.72
C VAL A 204 -8.88 3.08 -19.78
N ASN A 205 -9.14 4.39 -19.74
CA ASN A 205 -8.65 5.33 -20.74
C ASN A 205 -7.26 5.89 -20.42
N GLN A 206 -6.83 5.82 -19.15
CA GLN A 206 -5.60 6.45 -18.72
C GLN A 206 -4.94 5.66 -17.60
N ILE A 207 -3.65 5.37 -17.76
CA ILE A 207 -2.81 4.76 -16.73
C ILE A 207 -2.27 5.87 -15.82
N SER A 208 -2.44 5.69 -14.53
CA SER A 208 -2.11 6.67 -13.49
C SER A 208 -1.22 6.07 -12.42
N LEU A 209 -0.47 6.89 -11.72
CA LEU A 209 0.16 6.49 -10.48
C LEU A 209 -0.92 6.30 -9.42
N CYS A 210 -0.93 5.14 -8.77
CA CYS A 210 -1.98 4.73 -7.85
C CYS A 210 -1.38 4.10 -6.59
N ASN A 211 -1.59 4.69 -5.42
CA ASN A 211 -1.25 4.06 -4.15
C ASN A 211 -2.35 3.06 -3.79
N THR A 212 -2.05 1.78 -3.87
CA THR A 212 -3.01 0.69 -3.63
C THR A 212 -3.03 0.20 -2.18
N ASP A 213 -2.39 0.92 -1.25
CA ASP A 213 -2.39 0.63 0.20
C ASP A 213 -2.75 1.89 1.03
N LEU A 214 -3.62 2.75 0.49
CA LEU A 214 -4.03 4.01 1.14
C LEU A 214 -5.20 3.80 2.10
N TRP A 215 -4.92 3.14 3.23
CA TRP A 215 -5.87 2.94 4.31
C TRP A 215 -5.56 3.83 5.53
N ASP A 216 -6.48 3.92 6.47
CA ASP A 216 -6.39 4.82 7.64
C ASP A 216 -5.08 4.69 8.43
N GLY A 217 -4.49 3.48 8.47
CA GLY A 217 -3.21 3.22 9.14
C GLY A 217 -1.99 3.85 8.45
N ASN A 218 -2.12 4.24 7.18
CA ASN A 218 -1.07 4.92 6.42
C ASN A 218 -1.27 6.45 6.35
N ILE A 219 -2.23 6.98 7.12
CA ILE A 219 -2.55 8.41 7.20
C ILE A 219 -2.16 8.94 8.57
N LEU A 220 -1.37 10.02 8.59
CA LEU A 220 -1.07 10.78 9.80
C LEU A 220 -1.91 12.05 9.84
N VAL A 221 -2.46 12.37 11.01
CA VAL A 221 -3.24 13.58 11.24
C VAL A 221 -2.64 14.41 12.38
N LYS A 222 -2.62 15.73 12.21
CA LYS A 222 -2.19 16.69 13.20
C LYS A 222 -3.07 17.93 13.10
N ASN A 223 -3.61 18.41 14.24
CA ASN A 223 -4.48 19.58 14.30
C ASN A 223 -5.69 19.52 13.32
N GLY A 224 -6.30 18.33 13.19
CA GLY A 224 -7.49 18.12 12.36
C GLY A 224 -7.23 18.10 10.84
N LYS A 225 -5.97 18.00 10.41
CA LYS A 225 -5.56 17.94 8.98
C LYS A 225 -4.63 16.78 8.74
N ILE A 226 -4.53 16.32 7.49
CA ILE A 226 -3.54 15.32 7.08
C ILE A 226 -2.14 15.94 7.16
N SER A 227 -1.31 15.44 8.06
CA SER A 227 0.10 15.82 8.17
C SER A 227 1.00 14.93 7.30
N GLY A 228 0.60 13.68 7.05
CA GLY A 228 1.39 12.75 6.24
C GLY A 228 0.61 11.61 5.65
N ILE A 229 1.03 11.19 4.46
CA ILE A 229 0.69 9.90 3.85
C ILE A 229 1.96 9.05 3.87
N LEU A 230 1.85 7.82 4.34
CA LEU A 230 2.95 6.89 4.52
C LEU A 230 2.81 5.68 3.58
N ASP A 231 3.90 4.92 3.46
CA ASP A 231 3.94 3.61 2.85
C ASP A 231 3.53 3.58 1.36
N PHE A 232 4.46 4.03 0.51
CA PHE A 232 4.30 4.05 -0.95
C PHE A 232 4.83 2.78 -1.64
N ASN A 233 5.07 1.71 -0.90
CA ASN A 233 5.63 0.48 -1.45
C ASN A 233 4.67 -0.31 -2.36
N ASP A 234 3.37 -0.19 -2.13
CA ASP A 234 2.30 -0.78 -2.95
C ASP A 234 1.69 0.28 -3.90
N THR A 235 2.54 1.03 -4.58
CA THR A 235 2.15 2.04 -5.57
C THR A 235 2.43 1.49 -6.97
N PHE A 236 1.45 1.58 -7.88
CA PHE A 236 1.53 1.02 -9.22
C PHE A 236 1.16 2.06 -10.27
N TYR A 237 1.58 1.84 -11.53
CA TYR A 237 0.98 2.51 -12.68
C TYR A 237 -0.13 1.65 -13.23
N CYS A 238 -1.39 2.03 -12.93
CA CYS A 238 -2.58 1.24 -13.20
C CYS A 238 -3.83 2.12 -13.37
N ASP A 239 -5.02 1.54 -13.29
CA ASP A 239 -6.27 2.29 -13.19
C ASP A 239 -6.30 3.13 -11.91
N GLU A 240 -6.59 4.44 -12.01
CA GLU A 240 -6.68 5.36 -10.87
C GLU A 240 -7.65 4.88 -9.79
N LEU A 241 -8.67 4.12 -10.17
CA LEU A 241 -9.68 3.60 -9.25
C LEU A 241 -9.17 2.49 -8.33
N MET A 242 -7.96 1.97 -8.58
CA MET A 242 -7.39 0.91 -7.74
C MET A 242 -7.10 1.37 -6.30
N THR A 243 -7.05 2.67 -6.04
CA THR A 243 -6.97 3.24 -4.68
C THR A 243 -8.33 3.31 -3.98
N PHE A 244 -9.45 3.34 -4.75
CA PHE A 244 -10.76 3.76 -4.22
C PHE A 244 -11.43 2.74 -3.31
N TYR A 245 -11.05 1.46 -3.37
CA TYR A 245 -11.70 0.42 -2.56
C TYR A 245 -11.56 0.62 -1.04
N PHE A 246 -10.56 1.38 -0.58
CA PHE A 246 -10.40 1.72 0.84
C PHE A 246 -11.43 2.74 1.34
N HIS A 247 -12.03 3.50 0.43
CA HIS A 247 -12.98 4.57 0.75
C HIS A 247 -14.43 4.11 0.62
N LEU A 248 -14.67 2.80 0.56
CA LEU A 248 -16.00 2.21 0.60
C LEU A 248 -16.43 1.99 2.06
N SER A 249 -17.39 2.76 2.54
CA SER A 249 -18.10 2.55 3.80
C SER A 249 -19.37 1.75 3.50
N ASP A 250 -19.53 0.58 4.13
CA ASP A 250 -20.73 -0.27 3.98
C ASP A 250 -21.22 -0.46 2.54
N CYS A 251 -20.27 -0.57 1.59
CA CYS A 251 -20.49 -0.67 0.14
C CYS A 251 -20.88 0.65 -0.57
N GLU A 252 -20.90 1.77 0.11
CA GLU A 252 -21.07 3.10 -0.48
C GLU A 252 -19.72 3.84 -0.52
N MET A 253 -19.50 4.57 -1.62
CA MET A 253 -18.31 5.40 -1.76
C MET A 253 -18.46 6.67 -0.91
N ASP A 254 -17.39 7.04 -0.22
CA ASP A 254 -17.31 8.27 0.56
C ASP A 254 -17.48 9.51 -0.35
N GLU A 255 -18.58 10.24 -0.19
CA GLU A 255 -18.90 11.41 -1.01
C GLU A 255 -17.89 12.55 -0.85
N TYR A 256 -17.32 12.76 0.34
CA TYR A 256 -16.33 13.80 0.58
C TYR A 256 -15.00 13.45 -0.08
N PHE A 257 -14.63 12.17 -0.10
CA PHE A 257 -13.47 11.71 -0.86
C PHE A 257 -13.67 11.98 -2.37
N LEU A 258 -14.82 11.62 -2.93
CA LEU A 258 -15.12 11.86 -4.35
C LEU A 258 -15.15 13.36 -4.68
N LEU A 259 -15.71 14.17 -3.78
CA LEU A 259 -15.72 15.63 -3.94
C LEU A 259 -14.29 16.18 -3.96
N GLY A 260 -13.44 15.72 -3.06
CA GLY A 260 -12.01 16.04 -3.02
C GLY A 260 -11.25 15.54 -4.24
N TYR A 261 -11.60 14.36 -4.75
CA TYR A 261 -11.06 13.78 -5.98
C TYR A 261 -11.65 14.41 -7.24
N ASN A 262 -11.53 15.72 -7.35
CA ASN A 262 -12.00 16.52 -8.47
C ASN A 262 -13.51 16.35 -8.76
N ASN A 263 -14.33 16.21 -7.73
CA ASN A 263 -15.78 15.99 -7.83
C ASN A 263 -16.13 14.78 -8.73
N LYS A 264 -15.40 13.67 -8.52
CA LYS A 264 -15.53 12.45 -9.33
C LYS A 264 -16.93 11.87 -9.24
N LYS A 265 -17.53 11.65 -10.40
CA LYS A 265 -18.77 10.87 -10.55
C LYS A 265 -18.41 9.52 -11.14
N LEU A 266 -18.77 8.46 -10.45
CA LEU A 266 -18.49 7.09 -10.90
C LEU A 266 -19.54 6.64 -11.90
N THR A 267 -19.10 6.06 -13.01
CA THR A 267 -19.94 5.31 -13.94
C THR A 267 -20.22 3.90 -13.41
N TYR A 268 -21.14 3.19 -14.04
CA TYR A 268 -21.41 1.79 -13.71
C TYR A 268 -20.15 0.91 -13.86
N ASP A 269 -19.45 1.02 -14.99
CA ASP A 269 -18.22 0.25 -15.25
C ASP A 269 -17.13 0.54 -14.22
N GLU A 270 -16.98 1.81 -13.80
CA GLU A 270 -16.04 2.22 -12.76
C GLU A 270 -16.38 1.60 -11.40
N THR A 271 -17.66 1.55 -11.06
CA THR A 271 -18.11 0.89 -9.82
C THR A 271 -17.76 -0.61 -9.84
N ILE A 272 -18.00 -1.30 -10.97
CA ILE A 272 -17.61 -2.71 -11.13
C ILE A 272 -16.10 -2.89 -10.93
N ARG A 273 -15.26 -2.03 -11.54
CA ARG A 273 -13.81 -2.11 -11.38
C ARG A 273 -13.37 -1.98 -9.93
N ILE A 274 -13.93 -1.00 -9.20
CA ILE A 274 -13.63 -0.80 -7.77
C ILE A 274 -13.98 -2.07 -6.96
N GLU A 275 -15.13 -2.69 -7.25
CA GLU A 275 -15.54 -3.92 -6.56
C GLU A 275 -14.60 -5.11 -6.86
N VAL A 276 -14.07 -5.22 -8.08
CA VAL A 276 -13.03 -6.21 -8.42
C VAL A 276 -11.74 -5.94 -7.66
N TYR A 277 -11.29 -4.68 -7.56
CA TYR A 277 -10.09 -4.30 -6.82
C TYR A 277 -10.25 -4.56 -5.32
N ARG A 278 -11.45 -4.34 -4.77
CA ARG A 278 -11.77 -4.71 -3.39
C ARG A 278 -11.67 -6.22 -3.16
N LEU A 279 -12.20 -7.03 -4.07
CA LEU A 279 -12.07 -8.49 -4.00
C LEU A 279 -10.60 -8.92 -4.00
N TYR A 280 -9.77 -8.32 -4.87
CA TYR A 280 -8.32 -8.56 -4.91
C TYR A 280 -7.65 -8.21 -3.59
N SER A 281 -7.93 -7.04 -3.03
CA SER A 281 -7.34 -6.59 -1.77
C SER A 281 -7.67 -7.53 -0.61
N LEU A 282 -8.93 -7.96 -0.48
CA LEU A 282 -9.34 -8.93 0.53
C LEU A 282 -8.60 -10.26 0.38
N LEU A 283 -8.48 -10.76 -0.87
CA LEU A 283 -7.74 -11.99 -1.16
C LEU A 283 -6.26 -11.86 -0.80
N LYS A 284 -5.63 -10.72 -1.13
CA LYS A 284 -4.25 -10.41 -0.78
C LYS A 284 -4.04 -10.37 0.73
N MET A 285 -4.92 -9.70 1.48
CA MET A 285 -4.86 -9.65 2.94
C MET A 285 -4.96 -11.04 3.57
N ILE A 286 -5.92 -11.87 3.14
CA ILE A 286 -6.08 -13.24 3.62
C ILE A 286 -4.80 -14.04 3.35
N THR A 287 -4.28 -13.99 2.13
CA THR A 287 -3.08 -14.70 1.71
C THR A 287 -1.85 -14.28 2.52
N ASP A 288 -1.67 -12.98 2.74
CA ASP A 288 -0.58 -12.44 3.55
C ASP A 288 -0.66 -12.92 5.01
N CYS A 289 -1.85 -12.97 5.59
CA CYS A 289 -2.05 -13.45 6.95
C CYS A 289 -1.71 -14.94 7.10
N GLU A 290 -2.12 -15.77 6.15
CA GLU A 290 -1.85 -17.20 6.16
C GLU A 290 -0.35 -17.52 5.96
N ILE A 291 0.33 -16.82 5.04
CA ILE A 291 1.77 -17.01 4.80
C ILE A 291 2.59 -16.60 6.02
N LYS A 292 2.27 -15.43 6.58
CA LYS A 292 3.06 -14.80 7.64
C LYS A 292 2.64 -15.25 9.03
N LYS A 293 1.57 -16.02 9.15
CA LYS A 293 0.99 -16.51 10.42
C LYS A 293 0.70 -15.38 11.42
N TYR A 294 0.21 -14.25 10.93
CA TYR A 294 -0.18 -13.10 11.78
C TYR A 294 -1.50 -13.30 12.53
N GLY A 295 -2.16 -14.44 12.33
CA GLY A 295 -3.51 -14.68 12.79
C GLY A 295 -4.56 -14.11 11.82
N ARG A 296 -5.83 -14.41 12.08
CA ARG A 296 -6.93 -13.91 11.26
C ARG A 296 -7.33 -12.52 11.74
N PHE A 297 -7.30 -11.54 10.84
CA PHE A 297 -7.78 -10.19 11.14
C PHE A 297 -9.29 -10.13 10.96
N GLY A 298 -10.02 -10.09 12.08
CA GLY A 298 -11.46 -9.87 12.10
C GLY A 298 -12.23 -10.84 11.19
N ASN A 299 -13.21 -10.30 10.47
CA ASN A 299 -14.13 -11.03 9.60
C ASN A 299 -13.71 -11.01 8.11
N MET A 300 -12.42 -10.92 7.79
CA MET A 300 -11.94 -10.77 6.40
C MET A 300 -12.38 -11.92 5.47
N TYR A 301 -12.50 -13.15 5.99
CA TYR A 301 -13.00 -14.28 5.22
C TYR A 301 -14.47 -14.11 4.84
N THR A 302 -15.29 -13.70 5.80
CA THR A 302 -16.71 -13.38 5.57
C THR A 302 -16.85 -12.22 4.59
N LYS A 303 -16.07 -11.14 4.78
CA LYS A 303 -16.06 -10.00 3.84
C LYS A 303 -15.67 -10.40 2.43
N PHE A 304 -14.71 -11.30 2.26
CA PHE A 304 -14.36 -11.82 0.94
C PHE A 304 -15.51 -12.59 0.31
N SER A 305 -16.15 -13.49 1.06
CA SER A 305 -17.29 -14.28 0.56
C SER A 305 -18.48 -13.39 0.21
N GLU A 306 -18.77 -12.37 1.02
CA GLU A 306 -19.80 -11.37 0.73
C GLU A 306 -19.49 -10.58 -0.54
N GLN A 307 -18.23 -10.11 -0.67
CA GLN A 307 -17.76 -9.40 -1.85
C GLN A 307 -17.82 -10.26 -3.11
N TYR A 308 -17.41 -11.52 -3.03
CA TYR A 308 -17.51 -12.50 -4.11
C TYR A 308 -18.97 -12.68 -4.55
N LYS A 309 -19.88 -12.93 -3.59
CA LYS A 309 -21.31 -13.08 -3.86
C LYS A 309 -21.94 -11.81 -4.46
N LYS A 310 -21.57 -10.64 -3.96
CA LYS A 310 -22.01 -9.34 -4.52
C LYS A 310 -21.59 -9.22 -5.97
N LEU A 311 -20.31 -9.42 -6.27
CA LEU A 311 -19.76 -9.27 -7.62
C LEU A 311 -20.28 -10.32 -8.61
N SER A 312 -20.66 -11.51 -8.12
CA SER A 312 -21.27 -12.59 -8.94
C SER A 312 -22.70 -12.27 -9.40
N ARG A 313 -23.40 -11.32 -8.76
CA ARG A 313 -24.79 -10.96 -9.06
C ARG A 313 -24.93 -9.80 -10.03
N ILE A 314 -23.88 -9.09 -10.27
CA ILE A 314 -23.78 -7.96 -11.19
C ILE A 314 -22.90 -8.30 -12.40
#